data_d95792136c418358cde84620c38de942
#
_entry.id   d95792136c418358cde84620c38de942
#
_cell.length_a   1.000
_cell.length_b   1.000
_cell.length_c   1.000
_cell.angle_alpha   90.00
_cell.angle_beta   90.00
_cell.angle_gamma   90.00
#
_symmetry.space_group_name_H-M   'P 1'
#
loop_
_entity.id
_entity.type
_entity.pdbx_description
1 polymer ?
#
loop_
_entity_poly.entity_id
_entity_poly.type
_entity_poly.pdbx_seq_one_letter_code
_entity_poly.pdbx_strand_id
1 'polypeptide(L)'
;MAPTTPSAASILDAACAIVIGDGVDALGYGTLAQRLDVAPDDVAAVFPVFEDLLAALLTRETNELARIIADNVERDPRGGLPSRIFGYALAAVYEHPLARALYLTDPAGLNRIMRSVDGVAPVPDLSIHPELLPTLQDVGMVRRDVDPHAVAAVISVLGSGVAMSAPGQLIDTVASGLTTMLERSVDADVVDTTPGKVVFARFAESLAVGTPPR
;
A
#
# COMPACT_ATOMS: atom_id res chain seq x y z
N MET A 1 28.27 29.18 -4.73
CA MET A 1 27.81 27.81 -5.02
C MET A 1 26.56 27.96 -5.86
N ALA A 2 26.48 27.35 -7.03
CA ALA A 2 25.26 27.39 -7.83
C ALA A 2 24.14 26.65 -7.04
N PRO A 3 22.91 27.17 -7.01
CA PRO A 3 21.79 26.45 -6.40
C PRO A 3 21.61 25.13 -7.15
N THR A 4 21.73 24.02 -6.44
CA THR A 4 21.48 22.70 -7.02
C THR A 4 19.97 22.47 -7.00
N THR A 5 19.33 22.54 -8.15
CA THR A 5 17.89 22.21 -8.27
C THR A 5 17.65 20.82 -7.67
N PRO A 6 16.73 20.66 -6.73
CA PRO A 6 16.45 19.37 -6.10
C PRO A 6 15.91 18.38 -7.14
N SER A 7 16.24 17.11 -7.02
CA SER A 7 15.65 16.07 -7.85
C SER A 7 14.25 15.69 -7.35
N ALA A 8 13.39 15.15 -8.23
CA ALA A 8 12.10 14.61 -7.82
C ALA A 8 12.26 13.55 -6.71
N ALA A 9 13.29 12.70 -6.78
CA ALA A 9 13.57 11.70 -5.77
C ALA A 9 13.88 12.34 -4.40
N SER A 10 14.76 13.37 -4.35
CA SER A 10 15.09 14.05 -3.09
C SER A 10 13.89 14.80 -2.49
N ILE A 11 13.03 15.37 -3.33
CA ILE A 11 11.78 16.00 -2.88
C ILE A 11 10.84 14.96 -2.26
N LEU A 12 10.67 13.80 -2.90
CA LEU A 12 9.82 12.72 -2.38
C LEU A 12 10.39 12.12 -1.09
N ASP A 13 11.73 12.02 -0.95
CA ASP A 13 12.36 11.58 0.31
C ASP A 13 12.12 12.57 1.45
N ALA A 14 12.22 13.86 1.15
CA ALA A 14 11.90 14.92 2.11
C ALA A 14 10.42 14.89 2.50
N ALA A 15 9.51 14.68 1.52
CA ALA A 15 8.08 14.57 1.75
C ALA A 15 7.74 13.37 2.66
N CYS A 16 8.31 12.18 2.38
CA CYS A 16 8.20 11.02 3.26
C CYS A 16 8.59 11.35 4.69
N ALA A 17 9.76 11.98 4.87
CA ALA A 17 10.27 12.27 6.18
C ALA A 17 9.42 13.31 6.94
N ILE A 18 8.81 14.29 6.25
CA ILE A 18 7.87 15.25 6.85
C ILE A 18 6.59 14.51 7.28
N VAL A 19 6.01 13.70 6.40
CA VAL A 19 4.76 12.98 6.73
C VAL A 19 4.96 12.02 7.90
N ILE A 20 6.10 11.33 7.97
CA ILE A 20 6.41 10.41 9.08
C ILE A 20 6.61 11.16 10.40
N GLY A 21 7.30 12.30 10.37
CA GLY A 21 7.67 13.05 11.58
C GLY A 21 6.60 14.01 12.07
N ASP A 22 6.00 14.76 11.15
CA ASP A 22 5.18 15.93 11.45
C ASP A 22 3.73 15.81 10.94
N GLY A 23 3.42 14.71 10.23
CA GLY A 23 2.10 14.44 9.67
C GLY A 23 1.86 15.08 8.31
N VAL A 24 0.72 14.71 7.69
CA VAL A 24 0.35 15.16 6.34
C VAL A 24 0.14 16.68 6.28
N ASP A 25 -0.41 17.28 7.33
CA ASP A 25 -0.73 18.72 7.37
C ASP A 25 0.53 19.62 7.38
N ALA A 26 1.69 19.06 7.75
CA ALA A 26 2.96 19.77 7.69
C ALA A 26 3.57 19.80 6.28
N LEU A 27 3.07 18.99 5.33
CA LEU A 27 3.62 18.88 4.00
C LEU A 27 3.21 20.07 3.13
N GLY A 28 4.21 20.79 2.60
CA GLY A 28 4.02 21.94 1.72
C GLY A 28 5.34 22.38 1.09
N TYR A 29 5.26 23.26 0.06
CA TYR A 29 6.48 23.74 -0.62
C TYR A 29 7.47 24.40 0.33
N GLY A 30 6.98 25.18 1.32
CA GLY A 30 7.84 25.87 2.28
C GLY A 30 8.59 24.91 3.21
N THR A 31 7.93 23.88 3.74
CA THR A 31 8.54 22.87 4.61
C THR A 31 9.50 21.97 3.84
N LEU A 32 9.17 21.61 2.59
CA LEU A 32 10.06 20.87 1.69
C LEU A 32 11.32 21.68 1.38
N ALA A 33 11.18 22.95 1.03
CA ALA A 33 12.27 23.86 0.71
C ALA A 33 13.21 24.03 1.91
N GLN A 34 12.65 24.25 3.10
CA GLN A 34 13.42 24.34 4.36
C GLN A 34 14.21 23.05 4.63
N ARG A 35 13.59 21.88 4.41
CA ARG A 35 14.24 20.59 4.67
C ARG A 35 15.35 20.27 3.68
N LEU A 36 15.21 20.74 2.45
CA LEU A 36 16.20 20.54 1.37
C LEU A 36 17.25 21.64 1.26
N ASP A 37 17.13 22.71 2.06
CA ASP A 37 17.97 23.92 2.00
C ASP A 37 17.98 24.57 0.60
N VAL A 38 16.77 24.74 0.01
CA VAL A 38 16.56 25.36 -1.31
C VAL A 38 15.45 26.39 -1.22
N ALA A 39 15.21 27.17 -2.31
CA ALA A 39 14.08 28.06 -2.36
C ALA A 39 12.76 27.30 -2.64
N PRO A 40 11.59 27.75 -2.15
CA PRO A 40 10.30 27.12 -2.47
C PRO A 40 10.02 27.03 -3.98
N ASP A 41 10.49 28.01 -4.76
CA ASP A 41 10.35 28.06 -6.22
C ASP A 41 11.15 26.93 -6.90
N ASP A 42 12.27 26.47 -6.31
CA ASP A 42 13.05 25.36 -6.84
C ASP A 42 12.28 24.03 -6.69
N VAL A 43 11.52 23.86 -5.60
CA VAL A 43 10.63 22.69 -5.41
C VAL A 43 9.44 22.76 -6.37
N ALA A 44 8.81 23.95 -6.50
CA ALA A 44 7.70 24.18 -7.41
C ALA A 44 8.09 24.04 -8.89
N ALA A 45 9.36 24.29 -9.24
CA ALA A 45 9.85 24.06 -10.60
C ALA A 45 9.85 22.55 -10.97
N VAL A 46 10.04 21.66 -10.00
CA VAL A 46 10.03 20.20 -10.23
C VAL A 46 8.59 19.65 -10.14
N PHE A 47 7.79 20.11 -9.21
CA PHE A 47 6.37 19.79 -9.05
C PHE A 47 5.53 21.07 -9.09
N PRO A 48 5.15 21.58 -10.29
CA PRO A 48 4.37 22.80 -10.42
C PRO A 48 2.97 22.70 -9.80
N VAL A 49 2.44 21.50 -9.73
CA VAL A 49 1.15 21.18 -9.12
C VAL A 49 1.42 20.33 -7.88
N PHE A 50 0.92 20.79 -6.72
CA PHE A 50 1.19 20.10 -5.46
C PHE A 50 0.54 18.71 -5.41
N GLU A 51 -0.60 18.56 -6.04
CA GLU A 51 -1.31 17.29 -6.19
C GLU A 51 -0.48 16.23 -6.96
N ASP A 52 0.34 16.65 -7.94
CA ASP A 52 1.24 15.75 -8.66
C ASP A 52 2.35 15.23 -7.75
N LEU A 53 2.84 16.04 -6.81
CA LEU A 53 3.79 15.59 -5.79
C LEU A 53 3.14 14.56 -4.87
N LEU A 54 1.91 14.80 -4.42
CA LEU A 54 1.17 13.86 -3.58
C LEU A 54 0.92 12.55 -4.34
N ALA A 55 0.52 12.62 -5.61
CA ALA A 55 0.33 11.46 -6.47
C ALA A 55 1.60 10.65 -6.62
N ALA A 56 2.72 11.32 -6.89
CA ALA A 56 4.02 10.67 -7.02
C ALA A 56 4.48 10.01 -5.71
N LEU A 57 4.22 10.66 -4.56
CA LEU A 57 4.52 10.12 -3.24
C LEU A 57 3.73 8.83 -2.99
N LEU A 58 2.40 8.85 -3.22
CA LEU A 58 1.53 7.70 -3.03
C LEU A 58 1.88 6.56 -4.00
N THR A 59 2.15 6.89 -5.27
CA THR A 59 2.56 5.90 -6.27
C THR A 59 3.85 5.20 -5.86
N ARG A 60 4.85 5.96 -5.42
CA ARG A 60 6.12 5.39 -4.94
C ARG A 60 5.91 4.45 -3.76
N GLU A 61 5.08 4.85 -2.81
CA GLU A 61 4.76 4.06 -1.63
C GLU A 61 4.04 2.77 -1.99
N THR A 62 3.02 2.86 -2.85
CA THR A 62 2.28 1.69 -3.33
C THR A 62 3.20 0.68 -4.03
N ASN A 63 4.09 1.17 -4.89
CA ASN A 63 5.05 0.32 -5.59
C ASN A 63 6.02 -0.37 -4.63
N GLU A 64 6.49 0.34 -3.60
CA GLU A 64 7.40 -0.25 -2.60
C GLU A 64 6.69 -1.31 -1.76
N LEU A 65 5.45 -1.05 -1.31
CA LEU A 65 4.65 -2.04 -0.59
C LEU A 65 4.38 -3.27 -1.47
N ALA A 66 3.96 -3.08 -2.71
CA ALA A 66 3.71 -4.18 -3.65
C ALA A 66 4.97 -5.03 -3.85
N ARG A 67 6.15 -4.39 -3.98
CA ARG A 67 7.43 -5.09 -4.10
C ARG A 67 7.77 -5.89 -2.84
N ILE A 68 7.61 -5.31 -1.65
CA ILE A 68 7.86 -6.00 -0.37
C ILE A 68 6.96 -7.23 -0.23
N ILE A 69 5.67 -7.08 -0.55
CA ILE A 69 4.71 -8.18 -0.48
C ILE A 69 5.08 -9.27 -1.49
N ALA A 70 5.37 -8.90 -2.74
CA ALA A 70 5.74 -9.85 -3.80
C ALA A 70 7.00 -10.64 -3.47
N ASP A 71 8.01 -9.96 -2.92
CA ASP A 71 9.26 -10.60 -2.45
C ASP A 71 9.00 -11.65 -1.34
N ASN A 72 8.10 -11.36 -0.41
CA ASN A 72 7.73 -12.29 0.66
C ASN A 72 6.91 -13.47 0.12
N VAL A 73 5.93 -13.19 -0.75
CA VAL A 73 5.12 -14.20 -1.43
C VAL A 73 6.01 -15.18 -2.22
N GLU A 74 7.01 -14.66 -2.94
CA GLU A 74 7.91 -15.50 -3.73
C GLU A 74 8.79 -16.40 -2.85
N ARG A 75 9.33 -15.88 -1.75
CA ARG A 75 10.21 -16.65 -0.83
C ARG A 75 9.49 -17.69 0.00
N ASP A 76 8.18 -17.50 0.28
CA ASP A 76 7.40 -18.46 1.06
C ASP A 76 6.96 -19.65 0.19
N PRO A 77 7.27 -20.91 0.55
CA PRO A 77 6.75 -22.08 -0.17
C PRO A 77 5.22 -22.11 -0.30
N ARG A 78 4.50 -21.51 0.66
CA ARG A 78 3.03 -21.39 0.65
C ARG A 78 2.53 -20.00 0.24
N GLY A 79 3.40 -19.14 -0.28
CA GLY A 79 3.13 -17.72 -0.54
C GLY A 79 1.98 -17.43 -1.50
N GLY A 80 1.61 -18.37 -2.37
CA GLY A 80 0.49 -18.22 -3.30
C GLY A 80 -0.91 -18.37 -2.68
N LEU A 81 -1.01 -18.68 -1.38
CA LEU A 81 -2.29 -18.82 -0.69
C LEU A 81 -2.80 -17.46 -0.16
N PRO A 82 -4.13 -17.23 -0.17
CA PRO A 82 -4.74 -16.01 0.36
C PRO A 82 -4.23 -15.61 1.74
N SER A 83 -4.21 -16.53 2.70
CA SER A 83 -3.75 -16.26 4.07
C SER A 83 -2.35 -15.66 4.12
N ARG A 84 -1.44 -16.11 3.24
CA ARG A 84 -0.06 -15.63 3.17
C ARG A 84 0.03 -14.26 2.52
N ILE A 85 -0.63 -14.09 1.37
CA ILE A 85 -0.69 -12.79 0.66
C ILE A 85 -1.21 -11.70 1.60
N PHE A 86 -2.32 -11.96 2.32
CA PHE A 86 -2.88 -10.99 3.27
C PHE A 86 -2.02 -10.78 4.49
N GLY A 87 -1.42 -11.82 5.03
CA GLY A 87 -0.47 -11.70 6.13
C GLY A 87 0.69 -10.78 5.76
N TYR A 88 1.27 -10.93 4.57
CA TYR A 88 2.35 -10.07 4.08
C TYR A 88 1.88 -8.65 3.78
N ALA A 89 0.66 -8.47 3.25
CA ALA A 89 0.11 -7.14 3.02
C ALA A 89 -0.07 -6.36 4.33
N LEU A 90 -0.61 -6.99 5.36
CA LEU A 90 -0.72 -6.39 6.69
C LEU A 90 0.66 -6.08 7.27
N ALA A 91 1.58 -7.04 7.27
CA ALA A 91 2.93 -6.83 7.77
C ALA A 91 3.63 -5.67 7.07
N ALA A 92 3.55 -5.59 5.74
CA ALA A 92 4.15 -4.50 4.95
C ALA A 92 3.62 -3.12 5.37
N VAL A 93 2.29 -2.96 5.56
CA VAL A 93 1.70 -1.68 6.01
C VAL A 93 2.18 -1.31 7.42
N TYR A 94 2.33 -2.29 8.33
CA TYR A 94 2.73 -2.02 9.70
C TYR A 94 4.23 -1.76 9.87
N GLU A 95 5.04 -2.42 9.08
CA GLU A 95 6.50 -2.32 9.16
C GLU A 95 7.04 -1.14 8.36
N HIS A 96 6.34 -0.71 7.30
CA HIS A 96 6.78 0.39 6.46
C HIS A 96 6.44 1.75 7.09
N PRO A 97 7.42 2.63 7.38
CA PRO A 97 7.20 3.84 8.17
C PRO A 97 6.17 4.79 7.60
N LEU A 98 6.20 5.05 6.27
CA LEU A 98 5.25 5.97 5.63
C LEU A 98 3.84 5.38 5.56
N ALA A 99 3.71 4.09 5.21
CA ALA A 99 2.43 3.40 5.22
C ALA A 99 1.81 3.43 6.62
N ARG A 100 2.62 3.12 7.64
CA ARG A 100 2.18 3.21 9.03
C ARG A 100 1.71 4.61 9.42
N ALA A 101 2.44 5.65 9.01
CA ALA A 101 2.05 7.04 9.27
C ALA A 101 0.70 7.36 8.62
N LEU A 102 0.52 7.02 7.35
CA LEU A 102 -0.68 7.34 6.58
C LEU A 102 -1.89 6.47 6.98
N TYR A 103 -1.72 5.16 7.12
CA TYR A 103 -2.85 4.25 7.34
C TYR A 103 -3.26 4.13 8.81
N LEU A 104 -2.32 4.30 9.74
CA LEU A 104 -2.56 4.03 11.15
C LEU A 104 -2.51 5.28 12.02
N THR A 105 -1.65 6.25 11.71
CA THR A 105 -1.46 7.44 12.55
C THR A 105 -2.35 8.58 12.08
N ASP A 106 -2.45 8.81 10.78
CA ASP A 106 -3.28 9.89 10.19
C ASP A 106 -4.13 9.41 9.00
N PRO A 107 -5.11 8.50 9.22
CA PRO A 107 -6.01 8.07 8.14
C PRO A 107 -6.88 9.21 7.59
N ALA A 108 -7.11 10.28 8.37
CA ALA A 108 -7.81 11.45 7.89
C ALA A 108 -6.95 12.26 6.89
N GLY A 109 -5.65 12.36 7.15
CA GLY A 109 -4.67 12.94 6.23
C GLY A 109 -4.57 12.17 4.93
N LEU A 110 -4.48 10.84 5.01
CA LEU A 110 -4.52 9.99 3.82
C LEU A 110 -5.78 10.24 2.99
N ASN A 111 -6.95 10.26 3.61
CA ASN A 111 -8.21 10.54 2.92
C ASN A 111 -8.26 11.95 2.29
N ARG A 112 -7.58 12.95 2.87
CA ARG A 112 -7.45 14.28 2.25
C ARG A 112 -6.61 14.23 0.99
N ILE A 113 -5.43 13.58 1.06
CA ILE A 113 -4.57 13.36 -0.11
C ILE A 113 -5.36 12.67 -1.23
N MET A 114 -6.02 11.58 -0.90
CA MET A 114 -6.80 10.79 -1.86
C MET A 114 -7.87 11.60 -2.59
N ARG A 115 -8.53 12.52 -1.88
CA ARG A 115 -9.56 13.38 -2.50
C ARG A 115 -8.98 14.52 -3.32
N SER A 116 -7.75 14.93 -3.07
CA SER A 116 -7.10 16.02 -3.80
C SER A 116 -6.42 15.56 -5.09
N VAL A 117 -6.19 14.26 -5.24
CA VAL A 117 -5.48 13.68 -6.38
C VAL A 117 -6.47 13.01 -7.32
N ASP A 118 -6.82 13.69 -8.43
CA ASP A 118 -7.67 13.13 -9.47
C ASP A 118 -6.93 12.02 -10.23
N GLY A 119 -7.56 10.85 -10.33
CA GLY A 119 -7.09 9.74 -11.18
C GLY A 119 -5.96 8.88 -10.60
N VAL A 120 -5.58 9.07 -9.35
CA VAL A 120 -4.85 8.04 -8.62
C VAL A 120 -5.84 6.93 -8.32
N ALA A 121 -5.53 5.72 -8.79
CA ALA A 121 -6.21 4.53 -8.30
C ALA A 121 -6.24 4.62 -6.78
N PRO A 122 -7.37 4.32 -6.12
CA PRO A 122 -7.40 4.34 -4.67
C PRO A 122 -6.16 3.60 -4.20
N VAL A 123 -5.34 4.30 -3.39
CA VAL A 123 -4.24 3.64 -2.66
C VAL A 123 -4.81 2.32 -2.22
N PRO A 124 -4.06 1.22 -2.29
CA PRO A 124 -4.57 -0.03 -1.81
C PRO A 124 -5.14 0.26 -0.42
N ASP A 125 -6.39 0.64 -0.41
CA ASP A 125 -7.23 0.41 0.73
C ASP A 125 -6.78 -0.99 1.15
N LEU A 126 -6.58 -1.31 2.41
CA LEU A 126 -6.37 -2.69 2.85
C LEU A 126 -7.46 -3.61 2.28
N SER A 127 -8.35 -3.02 1.46
CA SER A 127 -9.31 -3.70 0.60
C SER A 127 -8.58 -4.43 -0.51
N ILE A 128 -8.88 -5.68 -0.58
CA ILE A 128 -8.46 -6.55 -1.67
C ILE A 128 -9.03 -6.02 -2.96
N HIS A 129 -8.19 -5.89 -3.99
CA HIS A 129 -8.74 -5.72 -5.33
C HIS A 129 -9.78 -6.81 -5.58
N PRO A 130 -11.01 -6.46 -5.97
CA PRO A 130 -12.14 -7.39 -6.00
C PRO A 130 -11.89 -8.63 -6.87
N GLU A 131 -11.01 -8.52 -7.88
CA GLU A 131 -10.68 -9.61 -8.79
C GLU A 131 -9.56 -10.56 -8.29
N LEU A 132 -8.83 -10.20 -7.21
CA LEU A 132 -7.71 -11.03 -6.76
C LEU A 132 -8.18 -12.40 -6.24
N LEU A 133 -9.15 -12.43 -5.35
CA LEU A 133 -9.66 -13.70 -4.79
C LEU A 133 -10.36 -14.58 -5.82
N PRO A 134 -11.24 -14.04 -6.71
CA PRO A 134 -11.78 -14.82 -7.83
C PRO A 134 -10.69 -15.44 -8.70
N THR A 135 -9.66 -14.65 -9.08
CA THR A 135 -8.55 -15.16 -9.90
C THR A 135 -7.74 -16.24 -9.16
N LEU A 136 -7.51 -16.08 -7.84
CA LEU A 136 -6.87 -17.11 -7.02
C LEU A 136 -7.73 -18.38 -6.92
N GLN A 137 -9.08 -18.25 -6.92
CA GLN A 137 -9.97 -19.41 -6.95
C GLN A 137 -9.91 -20.15 -8.28
N ASP A 138 -9.84 -19.43 -9.39
CA ASP A 138 -9.72 -20.02 -10.74
C ASP A 138 -8.46 -20.88 -10.89
N VAL A 139 -7.36 -20.49 -10.21
CA VAL A 139 -6.11 -21.26 -10.20
C VAL A 139 -6.02 -22.25 -9.03
N GLY A 140 -7.08 -22.42 -8.26
CA GLY A 140 -7.20 -23.44 -7.22
C GLY A 140 -6.57 -23.10 -5.87
N MET A 141 -6.27 -21.82 -5.60
CA MET A 141 -5.69 -21.37 -4.32
C MET A 141 -6.76 -21.03 -3.27
N VAL A 142 -8.00 -20.80 -3.69
CA VAL A 142 -9.17 -20.59 -2.84
C VAL A 142 -10.07 -21.82 -2.94
N ARG A 143 -10.65 -22.25 -1.83
CA ARG A 143 -11.64 -23.34 -1.78
C ARG A 143 -12.82 -23.04 -2.69
N ARG A 144 -13.33 -24.07 -3.38
CA ARG A 144 -14.45 -23.92 -4.33
C ARG A 144 -15.80 -23.67 -3.69
N ASP A 145 -15.95 -24.04 -2.41
CA ASP A 145 -17.19 -23.87 -1.62
C ASP A 145 -17.27 -22.50 -0.93
N VAL A 146 -16.30 -21.61 -1.18
CA VAL A 146 -16.23 -20.25 -0.64
C VAL A 146 -16.61 -19.26 -1.74
N ASP A 147 -17.45 -18.28 -1.41
CA ASP A 147 -17.70 -17.13 -2.28
C ASP A 147 -16.54 -16.11 -2.16
N PRO A 148 -15.70 -15.97 -3.17
CA PRO A 148 -14.53 -15.10 -3.12
C PRO A 148 -14.90 -13.61 -3.00
N HIS A 149 -16.04 -13.18 -3.55
CA HIS A 149 -16.50 -11.80 -3.47
C HIS A 149 -16.96 -11.45 -2.04
N ALA A 150 -17.68 -12.38 -1.39
CA ALA A 150 -18.08 -12.20 0.00
C ALA A 150 -16.87 -12.11 0.94
N VAL A 151 -15.85 -12.96 0.72
CA VAL A 151 -14.59 -12.91 1.49
C VAL A 151 -13.87 -11.58 1.24
N ALA A 152 -13.75 -11.12 0.00
CA ALA A 152 -13.15 -9.84 -0.33
C ALA A 152 -13.82 -8.67 0.41
N ALA A 153 -15.17 -8.66 0.42
CA ALA A 153 -15.94 -7.66 1.16
C ALA A 153 -15.66 -7.68 2.67
N VAL A 154 -15.62 -8.88 3.27
CA VAL A 154 -15.33 -9.03 4.71
C VAL A 154 -13.92 -8.52 5.04
N ILE A 155 -12.91 -8.86 4.23
CA ILE A 155 -11.54 -8.41 4.45
C ILE A 155 -11.43 -6.89 4.30
N SER A 156 -12.12 -6.30 3.31
CA SER A 156 -12.16 -4.83 3.13
C SER A 156 -12.75 -4.12 4.35
N VAL A 157 -13.84 -4.64 4.91
CA VAL A 157 -14.44 -4.09 6.14
C VAL A 157 -13.51 -4.25 7.34
N LEU A 158 -12.85 -5.40 7.49
CA LEU A 158 -11.88 -5.63 8.56
C LEU A 158 -10.66 -4.70 8.42
N GLY A 159 -10.13 -4.54 7.22
CA GLY A 159 -9.02 -3.62 6.96
C GLY A 159 -9.36 -2.18 7.33
N SER A 160 -10.54 -1.70 6.92
CA SER A 160 -11.05 -0.38 7.29
C SER A 160 -11.26 -0.26 8.81
N GLY A 161 -11.77 -1.30 9.47
CA GLY A 161 -11.95 -1.33 10.93
C GLY A 161 -10.63 -1.28 11.68
N VAL A 162 -9.61 -1.98 11.19
CA VAL A 162 -8.26 -1.93 11.76
C VAL A 162 -7.65 -0.53 11.61
N ALA A 163 -7.77 0.09 10.44
CA ALA A 163 -7.30 1.45 10.22
C ALA A 163 -7.99 2.47 11.14
N MET A 164 -9.30 2.31 11.39
CA MET A 164 -10.06 3.23 12.25
C MET A 164 -9.80 3.04 13.75
N SER A 165 -9.54 1.82 14.20
CA SER A 165 -9.36 1.51 15.62
C SER A 165 -7.94 1.71 16.12
N ALA A 166 -6.96 1.90 15.21
CA ALA A 166 -5.54 2.10 15.49
C ALA A 166 -5.03 1.23 16.68
N PRO A 167 -5.19 -0.08 16.61
CA PRO A 167 -5.04 -0.96 17.79
C PRO A 167 -3.59 -1.22 18.17
N GLY A 168 -2.70 -0.25 18.08
CA GLY A 168 -1.28 -0.25 18.42
C GLY A 168 -0.69 -1.60 18.88
N GLN A 169 -1.04 -2.04 20.08
CA GLN A 169 -0.54 -3.30 20.66
C GLN A 169 -1.34 -4.56 20.24
N LEU A 170 -2.53 -4.42 19.67
CA LEU A 170 -3.38 -5.56 19.28
C LEU A 170 -3.19 -5.98 17.83
N ILE A 171 -2.42 -5.25 17.05
CA ILE A 171 -2.33 -5.48 15.62
C ILE A 171 -1.76 -6.85 15.25
N ASP A 172 -0.69 -7.26 15.95
CA ASP A 172 -0.09 -8.58 15.71
C ASP A 172 -1.11 -9.69 16.01
N THR A 173 -1.94 -9.48 17.04
CA THR A 173 -3.01 -10.42 17.40
C THR A 173 -4.10 -10.44 16.32
N VAL A 174 -4.51 -9.27 15.80
CA VAL A 174 -5.52 -9.17 14.75
C VAL A 174 -4.98 -9.78 13.45
N ALA A 175 -3.76 -9.46 13.05
CA ALA A 175 -3.12 -10.00 11.85
C ALA A 175 -3.00 -11.52 11.93
N SER A 176 -2.52 -12.06 13.06
CA SER A 176 -2.41 -13.50 13.30
C SER A 176 -3.79 -14.18 13.29
N GLY A 177 -4.80 -13.57 13.90
CA GLY A 177 -6.18 -14.07 13.91
C GLY A 177 -6.77 -14.12 12.51
N LEU A 178 -6.62 -13.04 11.73
CA LEU A 178 -7.10 -12.98 10.36
C LEU A 178 -6.40 -14.02 9.46
N THR A 179 -5.07 -14.11 9.53
CA THR A 179 -4.30 -15.12 8.80
C THR A 179 -4.78 -16.53 9.12
N THR A 180 -4.99 -16.84 10.41
CA THR A 180 -5.50 -18.14 10.86
C THR A 180 -6.92 -18.41 10.34
N MET A 181 -7.79 -17.41 10.34
CA MET A 181 -9.15 -17.54 9.79
C MET A 181 -9.11 -17.83 8.29
N LEU A 182 -8.31 -17.09 7.53
CA LEU A 182 -8.17 -17.30 6.09
C LEU A 182 -7.58 -18.68 5.77
N GLU A 183 -6.54 -19.09 6.49
CA GLU A 183 -5.92 -20.42 6.32
C GLU A 183 -6.93 -21.55 6.52
N ARG A 184 -7.81 -21.44 7.51
CA ARG A 184 -8.78 -22.49 7.82
C ARG A 184 -10.04 -22.46 6.97
N SER A 185 -10.44 -21.29 6.50
CA SER A 185 -11.77 -21.08 5.89
C SER A 185 -11.71 -20.77 4.39
N VAL A 186 -10.60 -20.23 3.89
CA VAL A 186 -10.49 -19.72 2.51
C VAL A 186 -9.45 -20.47 1.70
N ASP A 187 -8.28 -20.74 2.28
CA ASP A 187 -7.18 -21.40 1.59
C ASP A 187 -7.60 -22.80 1.11
N ALA A 188 -7.23 -23.13 -0.13
CA ALA A 188 -7.36 -24.51 -0.61
C ALA A 188 -6.28 -25.42 0.00
N ASP A 189 -6.60 -26.68 0.19
CA ASP A 189 -5.62 -27.69 0.63
C ASP A 189 -4.81 -28.18 -0.58
N VAL A 190 -3.75 -27.43 -0.90
CA VAL A 190 -2.87 -27.69 -2.06
C VAL A 190 -1.40 -27.72 -1.65
N VAL A 191 -0.62 -28.52 -2.33
CA VAL A 191 0.83 -28.62 -2.12
C VAL A 191 1.57 -27.57 -2.95
N ASP A 192 1.20 -27.43 -4.22
CA ASP A 192 1.81 -26.45 -5.14
C ASP A 192 1.02 -25.13 -5.11
N THR A 193 1.67 -24.07 -4.64
CA THR A 193 1.11 -22.72 -4.60
C THR A 193 1.69 -21.78 -5.66
N THR A 194 2.52 -22.31 -6.57
CA THR A 194 3.13 -21.55 -7.68
C THR A 194 2.09 -20.80 -8.53
N PRO A 195 0.91 -21.39 -8.88
CA PRO A 195 -0.10 -20.66 -9.64
C PRO A 195 -0.58 -19.39 -8.93
N GLY A 196 -0.74 -19.43 -7.60
CA GLY A 196 -1.13 -18.26 -6.82
C GLY A 196 -0.05 -17.17 -6.78
N LYS A 197 1.23 -17.56 -6.69
CA LYS A 197 2.36 -16.63 -6.78
C LYS A 197 2.37 -15.89 -8.11
N VAL A 198 2.15 -16.61 -9.22
CA VAL A 198 2.06 -16.01 -10.56
C VAL A 198 0.90 -15.02 -10.67
N VAL A 199 -0.27 -15.36 -10.12
CA VAL A 199 -1.42 -14.46 -10.08
C VAL A 199 -1.07 -13.19 -9.29
N PHE A 200 -0.49 -13.34 -8.11
CA PHE A 200 -0.14 -12.19 -7.28
C PHE A 200 0.94 -11.30 -7.93
N ALA A 201 1.97 -11.89 -8.55
CA ALA A 201 3.02 -11.13 -9.24
C ALA A 201 2.42 -10.25 -10.36
N ARG A 202 1.54 -10.81 -11.20
CA ARG A 202 0.84 -10.04 -12.25
C ARG A 202 -0.03 -8.92 -11.67
N PHE A 203 -0.68 -9.19 -10.54
CA PHE A 203 -1.47 -8.21 -9.83
C PHE A 203 -0.59 -7.06 -9.30
N ALA A 204 0.52 -7.37 -8.65
CA ALA A 204 1.49 -6.38 -8.17
C ALA A 204 2.07 -5.53 -9.31
N GLU A 205 2.39 -6.14 -10.45
CA GLU A 205 2.82 -5.42 -11.66
C GLU A 205 1.73 -4.45 -12.18
N SER A 206 0.45 -4.86 -12.15
CA SER A 206 -0.65 -4.00 -12.60
C SER A 206 -0.84 -2.77 -11.71
N LEU A 207 -0.57 -2.88 -10.43
CA LEU A 207 -0.57 -1.73 -9.50
C LEU A 207 0.58 -0.77 -9.81
N ALA A 208 1.75 -1.28 -10.19
CA ALA A 208 2.92 -0.49 -10.51
C ALA A 208 2.78 0.31 -11.82
N VAL A 209 2.02 -0.19 -12.80
CA VAL A 209 1.82 0.44 -14.12
C VAL A 209 0.74 1.52 -14.12
N GLY A 210 -0.01 1.68 -13.03
CA GLY A 210 -1.24 2.47 -12.92
C GLY A 210 -1.13 3.99 -13.04
N THR A 211 -0.12 4.56 -13.72
CA THR A 211 -0.15 5.98 -14.13
C THR A 211 0.47 6.13 -15.51
N PRO A 212 -0.34 6.26 -16.60
CA PRO A 212 0.20 6.71 -17.87
C PRO A 212 0.64 8.18 -17.70
N PRO A 213 1.83 8.56 -18.19
CA PRO A 213 2.19 9.97 -18.29
C PRO A 213 1.21 10.68 -19.21
N ARG A 214 0.67 11.81 -18.77
CA ARG A 214 -0.02 12.79 -19.62
C ARG A 214 1.00 13.68 -20.31
#